data_e79434d0f1003cef61ba445a048819b1
#
_entry.id   e79434d0f1003cef61ba445a048819b1
#
_cell.length_a   1.000
_cell.length_b   1.000
_cell.length_c   1.000
_cell.angle_alpha   90.00
_cell.angle_beta   90.00
_cell.angle_gamma   90.00
#
_symmetry.space_group_name_H-M   'P 1'
#
loop_
_entity.id
_entity.type
_entity.pdbx_description
1 polymer ?
#
loop_
_entity_poly.entity_id
_entity_poly.type
_entity_poly.pdbx_seq_one_letter_code
_entity_poly.pdbx_strand_id
1 'polypeptide(L)'
;MGIYAITGASSGIGAKTKELLIQQGHKVINIDLKDGDICVNLASQEGRQSAVDQLHTMCPDGLDGMICNAGVSGACGNLGLIISLNYFGTVAVANGVYDLLKKKHGSCVVTVSNTISQGAGRKDIVDLLNNIGDEKRVLSLSLIHISEPTRR
;
A
#
# COMPACT_ATOMS: atom_id res chain seq x y z
N MET A 1 9.66 -6.35 22.58
CA MET A 1 8.39 -5.77 22.11
C MET A 1 8.71 -4.81 20.98
N GLY A 2 8.23 -5.09 19.77
CA GLY A 2 8.43 -4.23 18.60
C GLY A 2 7.17 -3.42 18.28
N ILE A 3 7.31 -2.37 17.44
CA ILE A 3 6.23 -1.54 16.94
C ILE A 3 6.11 -1.77 15.43
N TYR A 4 4.95 -2.24 14.99
CA TYR A 4 4.66 -2.55 13.59
C TYR A 4 3.49 -1.69 13.09
N ALA A 5 3.57 -1.22 11.86
CA ALA A 5 2.46 -0.59 11.18
C ALA A 5 1.97 -1.50 10.04
N ILE A 6 0.66 -1.63 9.87
CA ILE A 6 0.04 -2.47 8.83
C ILE A 6 -1.01 -1.65 8.11
N THR A 7 -0.95 -1.59 6.78
CA THR A 7 -2.06 -1.07 5.99
C THR A 7 -3.07 -2.17 5.67
N GLY A 8 -4.37 -1.88 5.80
CA GLY A 8 -5.43 -2.83 5.53
C GLY A 8 -5.57 -3.93 6.59
N ALA A 9 -5.40 -3.58 7.88
CA ALA A 9 -5.45 -4.55 8.96
C ALA A 9 -6.81 -4.61 9.69
N SER A 10 -7.88 -4.04 9.12
CA SER A 10 -9.24 -4.18 9.63
C SER A 10 -9.94 -5.45 9.14
N SER A 11 -9.40 -6.12 8.12
CA SER A 11 -10.01 -7.32 7.55
C SER A 11 -8.97 -8.28 6.94
N GLY A 12 -9.41 -9.48 6.58
CA GLY A 12 -8.66 -10.45 5.79
C GLY A 12 -7.29 -10.82 6.35
N ILE A 13 -6.29 -10.85 5.45
CA ILE A 13 -4.90 -11.22 5.77
C ILE A 13 -4.30 -10.23 6.76
N GLY A 14 -4.52 -8.93 6.56
CA GLY A 14 -3.99 -7.89 7.44
C GLY A 14 -4.48 -8.00 8.87
N ALA A 15 -5.78 -8.27 9.07
CA ALA A 15 -6.37 -8.47 10.40
C ALA A 15 -5.75 -9.69 11.11
N LYS A 16 -5.53 -10.80 10.39
CA LYS A 16 -4.91 -11.98 10.96
C LYS A 16 -3.43 -11.75 11.29
N THR A 17 -2.72 -11.03 10.45
CA THR A 17 -1.33 -10.62 10.72
C THR A 17 -1.24 -9.74 11.96
N LYS A 18 -2.14 -8.75 12.09
CA LYS A 18 -2.25 -7.90 13.28
C LYS A 18 -2.46 -8.73 14.54
N GLU A 19 -3.43 -9.66 14.50
CA GLU A 19 -3.73 -10.56 15.63
C GLU A 19 -2.47 -11.34 16.06
N LEU A 20 -1.77 -11.96 15.13
CA LEU A 20 -0.57 -12.76 15.42
C LEU A 20 0.56 -11.91 16.03
N LEU A 21 0.81 -10.71 15.52
CA LEU A 21 1.81 -9.82 16.08
C LEU A 21 1.46 -9.35 17.50
N ILE A 22 0.18 -9.08 17.76
CA ILE A 22 -0.29 -8.72 19.11
C ILE A 22 -0.13 -9.91 20.07
N GLN A 23 -0.46 -11.13 19.65
CA GLN A 23 -0.27 -12.35 20.45
C GLN A 23 1.22 -12.60 20.79
N GLN A 24 2.13 -12.16 19.93
CA GLN A 24 3.59 -12.21 20.18
C GLN A 24 4.09 -11.05 21.06
N GLY A 25 3.21 -10.19 21.57
CA GLY A 25 3.57 -9.08 22.46
C GLY A 25 4.06 -7.83 21.75
N HIS A 26 3.79 -7.69 20.45
CA HIS A 26 4.13 -6.49 19.69
C HIS A 26 3.00 -5.46 19.72
N LYS A 27 3.34 -4.18 19.58
CA LYS A 27 2.39 -3.11 19.30
C LYS A 27 2.15 -3.03 17.80
N VAL A 28 0.87 -2.96 17.38
CA VAL A 28 0.51 -2.83 15.97
C VAL A 28 -0.34 -1.58 15.78
N ILE A 29 0.01 -0.78 14.78
CA ILE A 29 -0.74 0.38 14.31
C ILE A 29 -1.44 -0.01 13.01
N ASN A 30 -2.77 -0.02 13.04
CA ASN A 30 -3.61 -0.32 11.89
C ASN A 30 -3.91 0.94 11.10
N ILE A 31 -3.55 0.97 9.82
CA ILE A 31 -3.88 2.04 8.88
C ILE A 31 -4.93 1.49 7.91
N ASP A 32 -6.13 2.02 7.96
CA ASP A 32 -7.21 1.53 7.12
C ASP A 32 -8.16 2.66 6.72
N LEU A 33 -9.08 2.38 5.79
CA LEU A 33 -10.13 3.33 5.42
C LEU A 33 -11.12 3.54 6.58
N LYS A 34 -11.36 2.48 7.37
CA LYS A 34 -12.26 2.44 8.54
C LYS A 34 -11.68 1.50 9.59
N ASP A 35 -12.08 1.69 10.83
CA ASP A 35 -11.77 0.82 11.95
C ASP A 35 -10.24 0.63 12.18
N GLY A 36 -9.45 1.64 11.81
CA GLY A 36 -8.00 1.71 12.03
C GLY A 36 -7.63 2.65 13.17
N ASP A 37 -6.39 2.52 13.66
CA ASP A 37 -5.79 3.52 14.54
C ASP A 37 -5.54 4.82 13.76
N ILE A 38 -5.26 4.69 12.47
CA ILE A 38 -5.16 5.76 11.48
C ILE A 38 -6.21 5.49 10.40
N CYS A 39 -7.29 6.30 10.37
CA CYS A 39 -8.36 6.17 9.38
C CYS A 39 -8.14 7.14 8.23
N VAL A 40 -7.66 6.63 7.08
CA VAL A 40 -7.34 7.43 5.89
C VAL A 40 -7.62 6.67 4.59
N ASN A 41 -7.85 7.41 3.51
CA ASN A 41 -7.96 6.84 2.17
C ASN A 41 -6.59 6.85 1.46
N LEU A 42 -5.89 5.72 1.46
CA LEU A 42 -4.58 5.59 0.79
C LEU A 42 -4.65 5.67 -0.75
N ALA A 43 -5.83 5.64 -1.35
CA ALA A 43 -5.98 5.91 -2.77
C ALA A 43 -5.87 7.41 -3.10
N SER A 44 -5.98 8.30 -2.11
CA SER A 44 -5.78 9.75 -2.32
C SER A 44 -4.40 10.21 -1.84
N GLN A 45 -3.88 11.27 -2.45
CA GLN A 45 -2.59 11.85 -2.08
C GLN A 45 -2.62 12.40 -0.65
N GLU A 46 -3.70 13.06 -0.29
CA GLU A 46 -3.90 13.63 1.06
C GLU A 46 -3.93 12.54 2.13
N GLY A 47 -4.62 11.41 1.85
CA GLY A 47 -4.70 10.29 2.77
C GLY A 47 -3.33 9.61 2.97
N ARG A 48 -2.52 9.49 1.92
CA ARG A 48 -1.15 8.97 2.00
C ARG A 48 -0.26 9.85 2.87
N GLN A 49 -0.29 11.17 2.62
CA GLN A 49 0.48 12.11 3.40
C GLN A 49 0.03 12.09 4.87
N SER A 50 -1.26 12.12 5.12
CA SER A 50 -1.82 12.04 6.47
C SER A 50 -1.41 10.76 7.20
N ALA A 51 -1.38 9.60 6.51
CA ALA A 51 -0.90 8.35 7.10
C ALA A 51 0.56 8.45 7.55
N VAL A 52 1.41 8.98 6.69
CA VAL A 52 2.84 9.17 6.97
C VAL A 52 3.04 10.12 8.14
N ASP A 53 2.40 11.28 8.15
CA ASP A 53 2.53 12.29 9.20
C ASP A 53 2.08 11.76 10.57
N GLN A 54 0.98 11.01 10.60
CA GLN A 54 0.49 10.38 11.83
C GLN A 54 1.45 9.29 12.33
N LEU A 55 2.04 8.47 11.44
CA LEU A 55 3.05 7.49 11.84
C LEU A 55 4.29 8.15 12.42
N HIS A 56 4.76 9.25 11.85
CA HIS A 56 5.88 10.01 12.42
C HIS A 56 5.56 10.56 13.81
N THR A 57 4.33 11.01 14.02
CA THR A 57 3.86 11.49 15.32
C THR A 57 3.74 10.37 16.36
N MET A 58 3.19 9.22 15.94
CA MET A 58 2.94 8.07 16.84
C MET A 58 4.20 7.27 17.16
N CYS A 59 5.19 7.31 16.26
CA CYS A 59 6.41 6.51 16.33
C CYS A 59 7.69 7.36 16.17
N PRO A 60 7.91 8.39 17.00
CA PRO A 60 9.06 9.28 16.85
C PRO A 60 10.40 8.54 16.96
N ASP A 61 10.43 7.44 17.72
CA ASP A 61 11.61 6.59 17.92
C ASP A 61 11.81 5.54 16.83
N GLY A 62 10.89 5.43 15.87
CA GLY A 62 10.96 4.53 14.73
C GLY A 62 10.03 3.32 14.79
N LEU A 63 10.04 2.56 13.69
CA LEU A 63 9.25 1.35 13.48
C LEU A 63 10.16 0.12 13.34
N ASP A 64 9.78 -0.98 13.98
CA ASP A 64 10.42 -2.29 13.79
C ASP A 64 9.95 -2.97 12.49
N GLY A 65 8.76 -2.61 12.00
CA GLY A 65 8.28 -3.10 10.72
C GLY A 65 7.11 -2.30 10.12
N MET A 66 7.10 -2.26 8.79
CA MET A 66 5.98 -1.76 7.99
C MET A 66 5.46 -2.88 7.08
N ILE A 67 4.16 -3.17 7.13
CA ILE A 67 3.51 -4.18 6.31
C ILE A 67 2.48 -3.50 5.41
N CYS A 68 2.81 -3.36 4.14
CA CYS A 68 1.93 -2.81 3.12
C CYS A 68 1.03 -3.93 2.59
N ASN A 69 -0.18 -4.03 3.15
CA ASN A 69 -1.14 -5.08 2.80
C ASN A 69 -2.46 -4.53 2.22
N ALA A 70 -2.74 -3.22 2.40
CA ALA A 70 -3.94 -2.62 1.82
C ALA A 70 -3.98 -2.77 0.31
N GLY A 71 -5.10 -3.24 -0.21
CA GLY A 71 -5.28 -3.39 -1.64
C GLY A 71 -6.68 -3.85 -2.00
N VAL A 72 -7.05 -3.64 -3.25
CA VAL A 72 -8.31 -4.11 -3.84
C VAL A 72 -8.02 -4.97 -5.06
N SER A 73 -8.88 -5.95 -5.33
CA SER A 73 -8.76 -6.82 -6.50
C SER A 73 -9.48 -6.24 -7.72
N GLY A 74 -9.26 -6.85 -8.88
CA GLY A 74 -9.99 -6.52 -10.13
C GLY A 74 -11.51 -6.60 -10.01
N ALA A 75 -12.03 -7.34 -9.02
CA ALA A 75 -13.46 -7.45 -8.75
C ALA A 75 -14.12 -6.12 -8.33
N CYS A 76 -13.35 -5.12 -7.92
CA CYS A 76 -13.89 -3.79 -7.61
C CYS A 76 -14.36 -3.01 -8.85
N GLY A 77 -14.00 -3.45 -10.07
CA GLY A 77 -14.40 -2.83 -11.33
C GLY A 77 -13.83 -1.43 -11.58
N ASN A 78 -12.93 -0.95 -10.72
CA ASN A 78 -12.35 0.38 -10.82
C ASN A 78 -10.81 0.29 -10.89
N LEU A 79 -10.27 0.34 -12.11
CA LEU A 79 -8.82 0.23 -12.34
C LEU A 79 -8.04 1.42 -11.81
N GLY A 80 -8.60 2.61 -11.85
CA GLY A 80 -8.00 3.79 -11.25
C GLY A 80 -7.78 3.58 -9.75
N LEU A 81 -8.79 3.07 -9.04
CA LEU A 81 -8.67 2.73 -7.63
C LEU A 81 -7.59 1.68 -7.36
N ILE A 82 -7.51 0.64 -8.21
CA ILE A 82 -6.50 -0.41 -8.07
C ILE A 82 -5.10 0.20 -8.16
N ILE A 83 -4.83 1.03 -9.15
CA ILE A 83 -3.53 1.66 -9.35
C ILE A 83 -3.23 2.63 -8.21
N SER A 84 -4.16 3.52 -7.88
CA SER A 84 -3.96 4.53 -6.84
C SER A 84 -3.74 3.92 -5.46
N LEU A 85 -4.46 2.84 -5.11
CA LEU A 85 -4.31 2.19 -3.82
C LEU A 85 -3.14 1.20 -3.81
N ASN A 86 -3.15 0.21 -4.73
CA ASN A 86 -2.22 -0.91 -4.63
C ASN A 86 -0.78 -0.52 -4.99
N TYR A 87 -0.60 0.43 -5.90
CA TYR A 87 0.74 0.89 -6.29
C TYR A 87 1.12 2.19 -5.59
N PHE A 88 0.43 3.29 -5.89
CA PHE A 88 0.81 4.60 -5.34
C PHE A 88 0.62 4.69 -3.82
N GLY A 89 -0.42 4.06 -3.27
CA GLY A 89 -0.63 3.95 -1.83
C GLY A 89 0.52 3.23 -1.14
N THR A 90 0.90 2.08 -1.68
CA THR A 90 2.01 1.27 -1.16
C THR A 90 3.35 1.99 -1.24
N VAL A 91 3.70 2.54 -2.41
CA VAL A 91 4.98 3.24 -2.64
C VAL A 91 5.11 4.47 -1.76
N ALA A 92 4.04 5.27 -1.66
CA ALA A 92 4.05 6.50 -0.87
C ALA A 92 4.25 6.20 0.63
N VAL A 93 3.54 5.21 1.18
CA VAL A 93 3.66 4.85 2.60
C VAL A 93 5.03 4.22 2.87
N ALA A 94 5.47 3.25 2.05
CA ALA A 94 6.76 2.61 2.24
C ALA A 94 7.93 3.60 2.21
N ASN A 95 7.93 4.53 1.25
CA ASN A 95 8.95 5.58 1.16
C ASN A 95 8.83 6.60 2.30
N GLY A 96 7.61 6.98 2.65
CA GLY A 96 7.35 7.99 3.68
C GLY A 96 7.74 7.56 5.10
N VAL A 97 7.85 6.25 5.36
CA VAL A 97 8.29 5.71 6.67
C VAL A 97 9.71 5.16 6.67
N TYR A 98 10.45 5.36 5.59
CA TYR A 98 11.80 4.81 5.44
C TYR A 98 12.74 5.20 6.57
N ASP A 99 12.72 6.46 6.98
CA ASP A 99 13.54 6.98 8.08
C ASP A 99 13.12 6.41 9.45
N LEU A 100 11.82 6.15 9.67
CA LEU A 100 11.33 5.47 10.87
C LEU A 100 11.84 4.02 10.94
N LEU A 101 11.82 3.30 9.82
CA LEU A 101 12.39 1.96 9.72
C LEU A 101 13.90 1.98 9.94
N LYS A 102 14.60 2.96 9.35
CA LYS A 102 16.05 3.11 9.50
C LYS A 102 16.46 3.30 10.96
N LYS A 103 15.71 4.06 11.76
CA LYS A 103 15.97 4.26 13.19
C LYS A 103 16.03 2.96 14.00
N LYS A 104 15.23 1.97 13.62
CA LYS A 104 15.10 0.68 14.33
C LYS A 104 15.77 -0.49 13.59
N HIS A 105 16.43 -0.25 12.45
CA HIS A 105 16.85 -1.33 11.53
C HIS A 105 15.67 -2.23 11.16
N GLY A 106 14.48 -1.63 11.05
CA GLY A 106 13.22 -2.31 10.78
C GLY A 106 13.09 -2.81 9.33
N SER A 107 12.09 -3.63 9.10
CA SER A 107 11.84 -4.25 7.80
C SER A 107 10.57 -3.72 7.15
N CYS A 108 10.54 -3.68 5.82
CA CYS A 108 9.32 -3.42 5.04
C CYS A 108 8.91 -4.68 4.28
N VAL A 109 7.65 -5.06 4.43
CA VAL A 109 7.03 -6.18 3.70
C VAL A 109 5.90 -5.64 2.85
N VAL A 110 5.87 -6.04 1.58
CA VAL A 110 4.80 -5.68 0.64
C VAL A 110 4.11 -6.94 0.18
N THR A 111 2.80 -7.04 0.42
CA THR A 111 1.96 -8.09 -0.15
C THR A 111 1.68 -7.79 -1.61
N VAL A 112 2.00 -8.73 -2.48
CA VAL A 112 1.80 -8.58 -3.92
C VAL A 112 0.92 -9.71 -4.46
N SER A 113 0.21 -9.42 -5.56
CA SER A 113 -0.54 -10.45 -6.29
C SER A 113 0.42 -11.36 -7.05
N ASN A 114 0.05 -12.64 -7.17
CA ASN A 114 0.76 -13.59 -8.03
C ASN A 114 0.45 -13.43 -9.54
N THR A 115 -0.40 -12.50 -9.92
CA THR A 115 -0.80 -12.28 -11.33
C THR A 115 0.38 -11.95 -12.22
N ILE A 116 1.39 -11.22 -11.70
CA ILE A 116 2.61 -10.90 -12.44
C ILE A 116 3.40 -12.17 -12.77
N SER A 117 3.47 -13.14 -11.86
CA SER A 117 4.16 -14.41 -12.08
C SER A 117 3.50 -15.29 -13.16
N GLN A 118 2.24 -15.00 -13.49
CA GLN A 118 1.50 -15.67 -14.56
C GLN A 118 1.75 -15.06 -15.96
N GLY A 119 2.69 -14.12 -16.10
CA GLY A 119 3.07 -13.52 -17.36
C GLY A 119 2.07 -12.50 -17.92
N ALA A 120 1.12 -12.07 -17.13
CA ALA A 120 0.08 -11.11 -17.54
C ALA A 120 0.53 -9.64 -17.53
N GLY A 121 1.78 -9.36 -17.16
CA GLY A 121 2.29 -7.99 -17.04
C GLY A 121 2.60 -7.37 -18.40
N ARG A 122 1.98 -6.24 -18.73
CA ARG A 122 2.35 -5.41 -19.88
C ARG A 122 3.59 -4.59 -19.51
N LYS A 123 4.70 -4.84 -20.23
CA LYS A 123 5.98 -4.17 -19.98
C LYS A 123 5.88 -2.64 -20.08
N ASP A 124 5.11 -2.14 -21.04
CA ASP A 124 4.88 -0.70 -21.22
C ASP A 124 4.21 -0.04 -20.01
N ILE A 125 3.27 -0.71 -19.34
CA ILE A 125 2.64 -0.23 -18.11
C ILE A 125 3.64 -0.27 -16.94
N VAL A 126 4.43 -1.35 -16.83
CA VAL A 126 5.46 -1.46 -15.80
C VAL A 126 6.52 -0.38 -15.96
N ASP A 127 6.99 -0.16 -17.19
CA ASP A 127 7.97 0.89 -17.50
C ASP A 127 7.39 2.29 -17.20
N LEU A 128 6.11 2.51 -17.47
CA LEU A 128 5.41 3.74 -17.14
C LEU A 128 5.35 4.00 -15.63
N LEU A 129 4.96 2.99 -14.85
CA LEU A 129 4.90 3.07 -13.39
C LEU A 129 6.28 3.36 -12.79
N ASN A 130 7.32 2.71 -13.30
CA ASN A 130 8.68 2.88 -12.78
C ASN A 130 9.35 4.20 -13.17
N ASN A 131 9.00 4.79 -14.32
CA ASN A 131 9.74 5.91 -14.88
C ASN A 131 9.05 7.28 -14.72
N ILE A 132 7.74 7.31 -14.48
CA ILE A 132 7.01 8.59 -14.57
C ILE A 132 6.65 9.15 -13.20
N GLY A 133 6.40 8.33 -12.17
CA GLY A 133 6.00 8.80 -10.85
C GLY A 133 4.73 9.70 -10.84
N ASP A 134 4.15 9.98 -12.02
CA ASP A 134 2.99 10.83 -12.21
C ASP A 134 1.71 9.97 -12.28
N GLU A 135 1.04 9.90 -11.13
CA GLU A 135 -0.20 9.14 -10.98
C GLU A 135 -1.28 9.56 -11.98
N LYS A 136 -1.46 10.87 -12.22
CA LYS A 136 -2.49 11.37 -13.15
C LYS A 136 -2.25 10.88 -14.57
N ARG A 137 -1.01 10.86 -15.01
CA ARG A 137 -0.63 10.37 -16.34
C ARG A 137 -0.79 8.86 -16.45
N VAL A 138 -0.42 8.09 -15.41
CA VAL A 138 -0.64 6.65 -15.37
C VAL A 138 -2.12 6.32 -15.44
N LEU A 139 -2.95 7.01 -14.66
CA LEU A 139 -4.41 6.82 -14.65
C LEU A 139 -5.02 7.14 -16.00
N SER A 140 -4.63 8.23 -16.65
CA SER A 140 -5.16 8.58 -17.97
C SER A 140 -4.84 7.54 -19.04
N LEU A 141 -3.64 6.98 -19.04
CA LEU A 141 -3.21 5.96 -19.99
C LEU A 141 -3.86 4.59 -19.71
N SER A 142 -4.05 4.23 -18.44
CA SER A 142 -4.72 2.97 -18.09
C SER A 142 -6.19 2.95 -18.53
N LEU A 143 -6.88 4.08 -18.48
CA LEU A 143 -8.28 4.21 -18.93
C LEU A 143 -8.43 4.10 -20.45
N ILE A 144 -7.46 4.59 -21.24
CA ILE A 144 -7.48 4.50 -22.70
C ILE A 144 -7.38 3.04 -23.18
N HIS A 145 -6.57 2.23 -22.51
CA HIS A 145 -6.31 0.84 -22.91
C HIS A 145 -7.44 -0.15 -22.58
N ILE A 146 -8.43 0.25 -21.80
CA ILE A 146 -9.60 -0.59 -21.44
C ILE A 146 -10.72 -0.42 -22.44
N SER A 147 -10.78 0.73 -23.13
CA SER A 147 -11.82 1.03 -24.12
C SER A 147 -11.54 0.41 -25.49
N GLU A 148 -10.35 -0.13 -25.75
CA GLU A 148 -10.06 -0.87 -26.97
C GLU A 148 -10.31 -2.36 -26.77
N PRO A 149 -11.36 -2.96 -27.38
CA PRO A 149 -11.49 -4.39 -27.40
C PRO A 149 -10.29 -4.97 -28.16
N THR A 150 -9.56 -5.89 -27.52
CA THR A 150 -8.51 -6.68 -28.18
C THR A 150 -9.13 -7.33 -29.40
N ARG A 151 -8.91 -6.75 -30.58
CA ARG A 151 -9.15 -7.45 -31.84
C ARG A 151 -8.18 -8.64 -31.88
N ARG A 152 -8.74 -9.81 -31.73
CA ARG A 152 -8.06 -11.07 -32.08
C ARG A 152 -8.03 -11.20 -33.60
#